data_71fe448727b667e2d7a400de77bd0870
#
_entry.id   71fe448727b667e2d7a400de77bd0870
#
_cell.length_a   1.000
_cell.length_b   1.000
_cell.length_c   1.000
_cell.angle_alpha   90.00
_cell.angle_beta   90.00
_cell.angle_gamma   90.00
#
_symmetry.space_group_name_H-M   'P 1'
#
loop_
_entity.id
_entity.type
_entity.pdbx_description
1 polymer ?
#
loop_
_entity_poly.entity_id
_entity_poly.type
_entity_poly.pdbx_seq_one_letter_code
_entity_poly.pdbx_strand_id
1 'polypeptide(L)'
;MSSSSPNNIIILGSGATGGYLAQELSIENNVTLIDKDISKINQLKNKNSIDIMAISGDAADLKTFNEIDLNSINFFIACTDDDQLNLLIAMYFER
;
A
#
# COMPACT_ATOMS: atom_id res chain seq x y z
N MET A 1 9.48 -19.21 -14.22
CA MET A 1 9.05 -18.74 -14.19
C MET A 1 8.15 -18.21 -14.17
N SER A 2 8.05 -17.92 -13.87
CA SER A 2 6.89 -17.54 -13.84
C SER A 2 6.55 -16.49 -14.67
N SER A 3 5.90 -16.59 -15.52
CA SER A 3 5.51 -15.61 -16.42
C SER A 3 4.21 -14.97 -16.07
N SER A 4 3.83 -15.07 -14.85
CA SER A 4 2.56 -14.49 -14.46
C SER A 4 2.63 -12.98 -14.50
N SER A 5 1.50 -12.35 -14.72
CA SER A 5 1.39 -10.90 -14.67
C SER A 5 1.66 -10.39 -13.27
N PRO A 6 2.18 -9.17 -13.12
CA PRO A 6 2.36 -8.59 -11.79
C PRO A 6 1.03 -8.49 -11.05
N ASN A 7 1.08 -8.65 -9.75
CA ASN A 7 -0.09 -8.43 -8.91
C ASN A 7 -0.20 -6.95 -8.55
N ASN A 8 -1.43 -6.52 -8.32
CA ASN A 8 -1.70 -5.17 -7.83
C ASN A 8 -1.89 -5.24 -6.33
N ILE A 9 -1.01 -4.57 -5.59
CA ILE A 9 -0.94 -4.67 -4.14
C ILE A 9 -1.10 -3.29 -3.52
N ILE A 10 -1.98 -3.19 -2.52
CA ILE A 10 -2.11 -1.98 -1.72
C ILE A 10 -1.46 -2.23 -0.37
N ILE A 11 -0.60 -1.32 0.06
CA ILE A 11 0.00 -1.36 1.39
C ILE A 11 -0.41 -0.09 2.13
N LEU A 12 -0.97 -0.24 3.32
CA LEU A 12 -1.33 0.87 4.18
C LEU A 12 -0.26 1.05 5.24
N GLY A 13 0.30 2.23 5.31
CA GLY A 13 1.31 2.54 6.31
C GLY A 13 2.72 2.34 5.78
N SER A 14 3.56 3.38 5.93
CA SER A 14 4.93 3.36 5.42
C SER A 14 5.95 3.28 6.54
N GLY A 15 5.57 2.72 7.68
CA GLY A 15 6.51 2.46 8.76
C GLY A 15 7.52 1.40 8.37
N ALA A 16 8.29 0.89 9.35
CA ALA A 16 9.37 -0.06 9.05
C ALA A 16 8.88 -1.26 8.24
N THR A 17 7.77 -1.89 8.67
CA THR A 17 7.26 -3.07 7.99
C THR A 17 6.66 -2.75 6.63
N GLY A 18 5.79 -1.73 6.57
CA GLY A 18 5.15 -1.35 5.31
C GLY A 18 6.14 -0.86 4.28
N GLY A 19 7.12 -0.07 4.70
CA GLY A 19 8.15 0.42 3.81
C GLY A 19 9.02 -0.70 3.27
N TYR A 20 9.38 -1.65 4.13
CA TYR A 20 10.17 -2.81 3.70
C TYR A 20 9.39 -3.65 2.68
N LEU A 21 8.12 -3.92 2.97
CA LEU A 21 7.29 -4.70 2.05
C LEU A 21 7.11 -4.00 0.71
N ALA A 22 6.90 -2.68 0.74
CA ALA A 22 6.76 -1.92 -0.50
C ALA A 22 8.02 -2.05 -1.35
N GLN A 23 9.18 -1.95 -0.72
CA GLN A 23 10.45 -2.05 -1.41
C GLN A 23 10.62 -3.43 -2.05
N GLU A 24 10.35 -4.49 -1.30
CA GLU A 24 10.54 -5.85 -1.78
C GLU A 24 9.50 -6.24 -2.84
N LEU A 25 8.24 -5.91 -2.58
CA LEU A 25 7.17 -6.35 -3.48
C LEU A 25 7.14 -5.56 -4.79
N SER A 26 7.64 -4.31 -4.79
CA SER A 26 7.61 -3.50 -5.99
C SER A 26 8.56 -4.00 -7.09
N ILE A 27 9.47 -4.90 -6.75
CA ILE A 27 10.40 -5.44 -7.74
C ILE A 27 9.65 -6.19 -8.84
N GLU A 28 8.61 -6.94 -8.47
CA GLU A 28 7.88 -7.73 -9.43
C GLU A 28 6.37 -7.45 -9.47
N ASN A 29 5.91 -6.46 -8.72
CA ASN A 29 4.48 -6.18 -8.62
C ASN A 29 4.20 -4.68 -8.69
N ASN A 30 2.93 -4.36 -8.93
CA ASN A 30 2.47 -2.98 -8.91
C ASN A 30 2.03 -2.64 -7.49
N VAL A 31 2.78 -1.81 -6.81
CA VAL A 31 2.51 -1.48 -5.41
C VAL A 31 2.00 -0.06 -5.27
N THR A 32 0.91 0.09 -4.52
CA THR A 32 0.38 1.40 -4.12
C THR A 32 0.55 1.51 -2.61
N LEU A 33 1.29 2.51 -2.17
CA LEU A 33 1.54 2.76 -0.75
C LEU A 33 0.72 3.96 -0.30
N ILE A 34 -0.07 3.77 0.74
CA ILE A 34 -0.95 4.80 1.28
C ILE A 34 -0.50 5.17 2.68
N ASP A 35 -0.28 6.45 2.93
CA ASP A 35 0.12 6.94 4.25
C ASP A 35 -0.37 8.38 4.40
N LYS A 36 -0.64 8.78 5.63
CA LYS A 36 -1.03 10.17 5.92
C LYS A 36 0.13 11.11 5.70
N ASP A 37 1.35 10.65 5.87
CA ASP A 37 2.54 11.47 5.79
C ASP A 37 3.25 11.23 4.46
N ILE A 38 2.98 12.11 3.50
CA ILE A 38 3.56 11.98 2.16
C ILE A 38 5.09 12.08 2.20
N SER A 39 5.65 12.77 3.20
CA SER A 39 7.09 12.91 3.28
C SER A 39 7.77 11.57 3.55
N LYS A 40 7.14 10.70 4.33
CA LYS A 40 7.68 9.36 4.56
C LYS A 40 7.72 8.56 3.28
N ILE A 41 6.66 8.65 2.48
CA ILE A 41 6.60 7.95 1.20
C ILE A 41 7.68 8.46 0.27
N ASN A 42 7.84 9.78 0.20
CA ASN A 42 8.83 10.37 -0.68
C ASN A 42 10.26 10.01 -0.26
N GLN A 43 10.52 9.95 1.05
CA GLN A 43 11.82 9.52 1.53
C GLN A 43 12.12 8.09 1.10
N LEU A 44 11.15 7.22 1.20
CA LEU A 44 11.31 5.84 0.81
C LEU A 44 11.61 5.72 -0.69
N LYS A 45 10.85 6.43 -1.51
CA LYS A 45 11.05 6.41 -2.97
C LYS A 45 12.43 6.95 -3.35
N ASN A 46 12.80 8.08 -2.75
CA ASN A 46 14.07 8.72 -3.09
C ASN A 46 15.27 7.89 -2.63
N LYS A 47 15.15 7.30 -1.45
CA LYS A 47 16.25 6.54 -0.88
C LYS A 47 16.53 5.25 -1.64
N ASN A 48 15.46 4.59 -2.09
CA ASN A 48 15.57 3.25 -2.65
C ASN A 48 15.33 3.18 -4.15
N SER A 49 15.01 4.30 -4.78
CA SER A 49 14.71 4.37 -6.22
C SER A 49 13.68 3.33 -6.63
N ILE A 50 12.68 3.11 -5.78
CA ILE A 50 11.65 2.11 -6.08
C ILE A 50 10.51 2.74 -6.87
N ASP A 51 9.85 1.91 -7.66
CA ASP A 51 8.73 2.34 -8.49
C ASP A 51 7.43 1.94 -7.81
N ILE A 52 6.85 2.85 -7.04
CA ILE A 52 5.57 2.63 -6.38
C ILE A 52 4.66 3.82 -6.62
N MET A 53 3.35 3.57 -6.58
CA MET A 53 2.38 4.66 -6.57
C MET A 53 2.18 5.09 -5.13
N ALA A 54 2.19 6.39 -4.89
CA ALA A 54 2.04 6.93 -3.55
C ALA A 54 0.74 7.73 -3.46
N ILE A 55 -0.03 7.45 -2.42
CA ILE A 55 -1.26 8.20 -2.14
C ILE A 55 -1.17 8.72 -0.72
N SER A 56 -1.31 10.04 -0.57
CA SER A 56 -1.35 10.65 0.74
C SER A 56 -2.80 10.70 1.20
N GLY A 57 -3.10 10.03 2.29
CA GLY A 57 -4.46 10.02 2.80
C GLY A 57 -4.58 9.23 4.07
N ASP A 58 -5.71 9.41 4.73
CA ASP A 58 -6.01 8.68 5.96
C ASP A 58 -6.70 7.37 5.58
N ALA A 59 -6.11 6.25 5.98
CA ALA A 59 -6.68 4.94 5.69
C ALA A 59 -8.07 4.76 6.31
N ALA A 60 -8.42 5.52 7.34
CA ALA A 60 -9.74 5.46 7.93
C ALA A 60 -10.78 6.23 7.11
N ASP A 61 -10.36 7.04 6.16
CA ASP A 61 -11.26 7.80 5.31
C ASP A 61 -11.44 7.07 3.99
N LEU A 62 -12.62 6.56 3.74
CA LEU A 62 -12.87 5.78 2.52
C LEU A 62 -12.64 6.57 1.25
N LYS A 63 -12.68 7.90 1.32
CA LYS A 63 -12.38 8.74 0.16
C LYS A 63 -10.94 8.55 -0.33
N THR A 64 -10.05 8.12 0.54
CA THR A 64 -8.66 7.84 0.18
C THR A 64 -8.58 6.81 -0.94
N PHE A 65 -9.56 5.93 -1.02
CA PHE A 65 -9.56 4.84 -1.99
C PHE A 65 -10.31 5.17 -3.29
N ASN A 66 -10.82 6.39 -3.43
CA ASN A 66 -11.63 6.75 -4.61
C ASN A 66 -10.83 6.70 -5.92
N GLU A 67 -9.51 6.90 -5.85
CA GLU A 67 -8.70 6.89 -7.06
C GLU A 67 -8.19 5.50 -7.40
N ILE A 68 -8.59 4.49 -6.63
CA ILE A 68 -8.11 3.13 -6.82
C ILE A 68 -9.23 2.26 -7.34
N ASP A 69 -8.97 1.50 -8.39
CA ASP A 69 -9.91 0.50 -8.86
C ASP A 69 -9.77 -0.72 -7.96
N LEU A 70 -10.61 -0.78 -6.93
CA LEU A 70 -10.54 -1.85 -5.95
C LEU A 70 -10.78 -3.23 -6.54
N ASN A 71 -11.48 -3.30 -7.68
CA ASN A 71 -11.72 -4.59 -8.34
C ASN A 71 -10.46 -5.16 -8.95
N SER A 72 -9.46 -4.33 -9.21
CA SER A 72 -8.22 -4.79 -9.81
C SER A 72 -7.16 -5.18 -8.76
N ILE A 73 -7.45 -4.99 -7.47
CA ILE A 73 -6.48 -5.26 -6.42
C ILE A 73 -6.46 -6.74 -6.07
N ASN A 74 -5.26 -7.32 -6.06
CA ASN A 74 -5.07 -8.73 -5.72
C ASN A 74 -4.79 -8.93 -4.24
N PHE A 75 -4.00 -8.04 -3.64
CA PHE A 75 -3.63 -8.16 -2.22
C PHE A 75 -3.73 -6.82 -1.54
N PHE A 76 -4.14 -6.86 -0.29
CA PHE A 76 -4.27 -5.67 0.54
C PHE A 76 -3.57 -5.94 1.88
N ILE A 77 -2.56 -5.15 2.19
CA ILE A 77 -1.74 -5.35 3.38
C ILE A 77 -1.85 -4.12 4.28
N ALA A 78 -2.32 -4.30 5.50
CA ALA A 78 -2.44 -3.21 6.46
C ALA A 78 -1.26 -3.26 7.42
N CYS A 79 -0.43 -2.22 7.40
CA CYS A 79 0.78 -2.13 8.22
C CYS A 79 0.80 -0.83 9.03
N THR A 80 -0.36 -0.33 9.43
CA THR A 80 -0.42 0.88 10.25
C THR A 80 -0.07 0.55 11.69
N ASP A 81 0.23 1.58 12.47
CA ASP A 81 0.49 1.40 13.90
C ASP A 81 -0.79 1.24 14.71
N ASP A 82 -1.94 1.35 14.06
CA ASP A 82 -3.25 1.26 14.72
C ASP A 82 -3.87 -0.11 14.43
N ASP A 83 -3.81 -1.01 15.41
CA ASP A 83 -4.34 -2.36 15.25
C ASP A 83 -5.84 -2.38 14.99
N GLN A 84 -6.58 -1.46 15.58
CA GLN A 84 -8.01 -1.39 15.37
C GLN A 84 -8.33 -0.95 13.94
N LEU A 85 -7.56 0.00 13.42
CA LEU A 85 -7.72 0.45 12.05
C LEU A 85 -7.41 -0.67 11.07
N ASN A 86 -6.34 -1.42 11.33
CA ASN A 86 -5.96 -2.53 10.46
C ASN A 86 -7.07 -3.58 10.39
N LEU A 87 -7.69 -3.89 11.51
CA LEU A 87 -8.79 -4.84 11.55
C LEU A 87 -10.00 -4.33 10.79
N LEU A 88 -10.36 -3.06 10.98
CA LEU A 88 -11.50 -2.45 10.32
C LEU A 88 -11.35 -2.47 8.80
N ILE A 89 -10.16 -2.14 8.32
CA ILE A 89 -9.89 -2.12 6.89
C ILE A 89 -9.93 -3.52 6.30
N ALA A 90 -9.37 -4.49 7.01
CA ALA A 90 -9.41 -5.88 6.56
C ALA A 90 -10.86 -6.34 6.38
N MET A 91 -11.73 -5.99 7.31
CA MET A 91 -13.15 -6.35 7.21
C MET A 91 -13.81 -5.69 6.01
N TYR A 92 -13.46 -4.44 5.72
CA TYR A 92 -14.03 -3.71 4.59
C TYR A 92 -13.69 -4.38 3.26
N PHE A 93 -12.46 -4.83 3.09
CA PHE A 93 -12.02 -5.42 1.83
C PHE A 93 -12.32 -6.92 1.70
N GLU A 94 -12.78 -7.53 2.75
CA GLU A 94 -13.06 -8.95 2.74
C GLU A 94 -14.40 -9.33 2.11
N ARG A 95 -15.18 -8.35 1.71
CA ARG A 95 -16.55 -8.59 1.26
C ARG A 95 -16.62 -9.22 -0.12
#